data_091aed4c44503d9adf6572931fe799f5
#
_entry.id   091aed4c44503d9adf6572931fe799f5
#
_cell.length_a   1.000
_cell.length_b   1.000
_cell.length_c   1.000
_cell.angle_alpha   90.00
_cell.angle_beta   90.00
_cell.angle_gamma   90.00
#
_symmetry.space_group_name_H-M   'P 1'
#
loop_
_entity.id
_entity.type
_entity.pdbx_description
1 polymer ?
#
loop_
_entity_poly.entity_id
_entity_poly.type
_entity_poly.pdbx_seq_one_letter_code
_entity_poly.pdbx_strand_id
1 'polypeptide(L)'
;RPYLLDQPDTAQQLLAWFDHKQHDRDMPWRQAWIEPDVPHSSKRPRLDAEAPLTREERIQRRAYEVWISEIMLQQTRVETVREYWKAWMEKWPTLEALANASVDDVLAVWRGLGYYGRARRIHEAAQKVMTDPHLRGQLPANAQELMEHIPGVGPYTAGAISSIVFGHAVPILDGNVARVLCRQTGL
;
A
#
# COMPACT_ATOMS: atom_id res chain seq x y z
N ARG A 1 12.61 34.81 4.09
CA ARG A 1 11.22 34.47 4.40
C ARG A 1 11.26 33.26 5.31
N PRO A 2 10.49 33.21 6.42
CA PRO A 2 10.35 32.00 7.19
C PRO A 2 9.79 30.90 6.26
N TYR A 3 10.39 29.73 6.32
CA TYR A 3 9.93 28.60 5.51
C TYR A 3 8.51 28.22 5.92
N LEU A 4 7.67 27.85 4.96
CA LEU A 4 6.28 27.47 5.24
C LEU A 4 6.20 26.30 6.25
N LEU A 5 7.20 25.42 6.25
CA LEU A 5 7.27 24.28 7.19
C LEU A 5 7.51 24.68 8.65
N ASP A 6 8.00 25.89 8.90
CA ASP A 6 8.25 26.41 10.27
C ASP A 6 7.01 27.08 10.88
N GLN A 7 5.91 27.18 10.14
CA GLN A 7 4.67 27.76 10.62
C GLN A 7 3.95 26.74 11.54
N PRO A 8 3.48 27.13 12.73
CA PRO A 8 2.87 26.21 13.69
C PRO A 8 1.65 25.44 13.14
N ASP A 9 0.94 26.02 12.16
CA ASP A 9 -0.30 25.43 11.63
C ASP A 9 -0.07 24.66 10.31
N THR A 10 1.16 24.53 9.82
CA THR A 10 1.45 23.94 8.50
C THR A 10 0.95 22.51 8.39
N ALA A 11 1.13 21.71 9.44
CA ALA A 11 0.67 20.32 9.43
C ALA A 11 -0.86 20.24 9.30
N GLN A 12 -1.58 21.09 10.05
CA GLN A 12 -3.06 21.15 10.00
C GLN A 12 -3.55 21.64 8.64
N GLN A 13 -2.92 22.66 8.08
CA GLN A 13 -3.24 23.17 6.75
C GLN A 13 -3.02 22.12 5.66
N LEU A 14 -1.92 21.35 5.76
CA LEU A 14 -1.63 20.26 4.82
C LEU A 14 -2.67 19.14 4.93
N LEU A 15 -3.05 18.75 6.13
CA LEU A 15 -4.08 17.75 6.35
C LEU A 15 -5.44 18.22 5.81
N ALA A 16 -5.86 19.44 6.13
CA ALA A 16 -7.10 20.01 5.61
C ALA A 16 -7.11 20.09 4.08
N TRP A 17 -5.99 20.49 3.48
CA TRP A 17 -5.83 20.47 2.02
C TRP A 17 -5.93 19.04 1.46
N PHE A 18 -5.28 18.06 2.10
CA PHE A 18 -5.34 16.66 1.70
C PHE A 18 -6.77 16.13 1.76
N ASP A 19 -7.50 16.38 2.85
CA ASP A 19 -8.88 15.93 3.03
C ASP A 19 -9.81 16.49 1.94
N HIS A 20 -9.57 17.75 1.55
CA HIS A 20 -10.32 18.37 0.45
C HIS A 20 -9.93 17.80 -0.93
N LYS A 21 -8.65 17.44 -1.13
CA LYS A 21 -8.08 17.09 -2.45
C LYS A 21 -7.91 15.59 -2.70
N GLN A 22 -8.00 14.75 -1.68
CA GLN A 22 -7.74 13.32 -1.82
C GLN A 22 -8.63 12.61 -2.85
N HIS A 23 -9.83 13.12 -3.07
CA HIS A 23 -10.80 12.56 -4.01
C HIS A 23 -10.70 13.12 -5.44
N ASP A 24 -9.96 14.21 -5.66
CA ASP A 24 -9.77 14.81 -6.99
C ASP A 24 -9.07 13.85 -7.97
N ARG A 25 -8.29 12.90 -7.44
CA ARG A 25 -7.66 11.82 -8.20
C ARG A 25 -8.31 10.50 -7.81
N ASP A 26 -9.00 9.86 -8.74
CA ASP A 26 -9.53 8.52 -8.55
C ASP A 26 -8.38 7.51 -8.40
N MET A 27 -8.00 7.24 -7.16
CA MET A 27 -6.95 6.27 -6.79
C MET A 27 -7.60 5.16 -5.95
N PRO A 28 -7.96 4.03 -6.56
CA PRO A 28 -8.75 2.99 -5.88
C PRO A 28 -8.02 2.35 -4.68
N TRP A 29 -6.70 2.46 -4.61
CA TRP A 29 -5.89 2.02 -3.46
C TRP A 29 -5.91 2.99 -2.27
N ARG A 30 -6.43 4.23 -2.43
CA ARG A 30 -6.66 5.17 -1.33
C ARG A 30 -8.02 4.91 -0.71
N GLN A 31 -8.02 4.25 0.42
CA GLN A 31 -9.23 3.91 1.17
C GLN A 31 -9.16 4.52 2.57
N ALA A 32 -10.31 4.62 3.24
CA ALA A 32 -10.38 5.10 4.60
C ALA A 32 -9.55 4.25 5.57
N TRP A 33 -9.13 4.87 6.66
CA TRP A 33 -8.45 4.19 7.76
C TRP A 33 -9.34 3.05 8.32
N ILE A 34 -8.70 1.95 8.70
CA ILE A 34 -9.41 0.82 9.32
C ILE A 34 -9.45 1.08 10.83
N GLU A 35 -10.58 1.59 11.29
CA GLU A 35 -10.79 1.86 12.71
C GLU A 35 -10.68 0.58 13.56
N PRO A 36 -10.25 0.70 14.83
CA PRO A 36 -10.34 -0.40 15.79
C PRO A 36 -11.78 -0.90 15.88
N ASP A 37 -11.96 -2.22 15.98
CA ASP A 37 -13.29 -2.79 16.16
C ASP A 37 -13.90 -2.26 17.47
N VAL A 38 -14.90 -1.40 17.37
CA VAL A 38 -15.72 -1.03 18.51
C VAL A 38 -16.63 -2.21 18.79
N PRO A 39 -16.73 -2.69 20.03
CA PRO A 39 -17.68 -3.76 20.36
C PRO A 39 -19.10 -3.26 20.06
N HIS A 40 -19.63 -3.57 18.89
CA HIS A 40 -21.00 -3.24 18.55
C HIS A 40 -21.94 -4.28 19.11
N SER A 41 -22.97 -3.79 19.83
CA SER A 41 -24.09 -4.54 20.33
C SER A 41 -24.67 -5.46 19.24
N SER A 42 -24.64 -6.75 19.54
CA SER A 42 -25.59 -7.81 19.13
C SER A 42 -26.53 -7.53 17.95
N LYS A 43 -26.01 -7.56 16.72
CA LYS A 43 -26.81 -8.03 15.59
C LYS A 43 -26.34 -9.42 15.23
N ARG A 44 -27.19 -10.44 15.45
CA ARG A 44 -26.93 -11.82 15.04
C ARG A 44 -26.63 -11.88 13.55
N PRO A 45 -25.53 -12.53 13.12
CA PRO A 45 -25.25 -12.73 11.70
C PRO A 45 -26.41 -13.51 11.05
N ARG A 46 -26.77 -13.14 9.83
CA ARG A 46 -27.62 -13.99 8.99
C ARG A 46 -26.83 -15.25 8.64
N LEU A 47 -27.48 -16.39 8.72
CA LEU A 47 -26.88 -17.73 8.55
C LEU A 47 -26.27 -17.99 7.15
N ASP A 48 -26.51 -17.13 6.16
CA ASP A 48 -26.17 -17.34 4.74
C ASP A 48 -25.16 -16.31 4.20
N ALA A 49 -24.54 -15.46 5.04
CA ALA A 49 -23.51 -14.54 4.62
C ALA A 49 -22.13 -15.07 5.05
N GLU A 50 -21.15 -15.06 4.15
CA GLU A 50 -19.75 -15.24 4.51
C GLU A 50 -19.42 -14.37 5.72
N ALA A 51 -18.74 -14.93 6.71
CA ALA A 51 -18.38 -14.20 7.91
C ALA A 51 -17.58 -12.94 7.51
N PRO A 52 -17.94 -11.77 8.01
CA PRO A 52 -17.19 -10.56 7.67
C PRO A 52 -15.72 -10.73 8.09
N LEU A 53 -14.81 -10.27 7.21
CA LEU A 53 -13.37 -10.30 7.49
C LEU A 53 -13.09 -9.65 8.86
N THR A 54 -12.26 -10.30 9.63
CA THR A 54 -11.72 -9.74 10.88
C THR A 54 -10.96 -8.44 10.59
N ARG A 55 -10.73 -7.62 11.61
CA ARG A 55 -9.92 -6.42 11.47
C ARG A 55 -8.52 -6.74 10.93
N GLU A 56 -7.90 -7.79 11.44
CA GLU A 56 -6.57 -8.23 11.01
C GLU A 56 -6.55 -8.62 9.53
N GLU A 57 -7.50 -9.40 9.07
CA GLU A 57 -7.62 -9.77 7.65
C GLU A 57 -7.84 -8.55 6.76
N ARG A 58 -8.64 -7.56 7.21
CA ARG A 58 -8.82 -6.28 6.49
C ARG A 58 -7.51 -5.49 6.41
N ILE A 59 -6.73 -5.45 7.50
CA ILE A 59 -5.43 -4.79 7.53
C ILE A 59 -4.45 -5.49 6.58
N GLN A 60 -4.35 -6.81 6.60
CA GLN A 60 -3.45 -7.55 5.73
C GLN A 60 -3.84 -7.42 4.26
N ARG A 61 -5.13 -7.45 3.95
CA ARG A 61 -5.62 -7.16 2.60
C ARG A 61 -5.23 -5.75 2.16
N ARG A 62 -5.41 -4.77 3.04
CA ARG A 62 -5.02 -3.39 2.79
C ARG A 62 -3.51 -3.24 2.57
N ALA A 63 -2.69 -3.95 3.36
CA ALA A 63 -1.24 -3.95 3.20
C ALA A 63 -0.83 -4.49 1.82
N TYR A 64 -1.45 -5.57 1.36
CA TYR A 64 -1.26 -6.11 0.03
C TYR A 64 -1.66 -5.11 -1.06
N GLU A 65 -2.84 -4.51 -0.98
CA GLU A 65 -3.35 -3.52 -1.93
C GLU A 65 -2.43 -2.30 -2.06
N VAL A 66 -1.96 -1.76 -0.94
CA VAL A 66 -1.01 -0.64 -0.89
C VAL A 66 0.34 -1.05 -1.44
N TRP A 67 0.87 -2.20 -1.04
CA TRP A 67 2.14 -2.70 -1.56
C TRP A 67 2.15 -2.79 -3.08
N ILE A 68 1.12 -3.40 -3.68
CA ILE A 68 1.01 -3.52 -5.14
C ILE A 68 0.94 -2.13 -5.79
N SER A 69 0.16 -1.21 -5.25
CA SER A 69 0.07 0.15 -5.80
C SER A 69 1.41 0.89 -5.75
N GLU A 70 2.15 0.79 -4.65
CA GLU A 70 3.45 1.44 -4.48
C GLU A 70 4.50 0.91 -5.48
N ILE A 71 4.48 -0.40 -5.76
CA ILE A 71 5.38 -0.97 -6.78
C ILE A 71 4.95 -0.57 -8.19
N MET A 72 3.65 -0.58 -8.51
CA MET A 72 3.15 -0.18 -9.82
C MET A 72 3.43 1.30 -10.12
N LEU A 73 3.33 2.17 -9.12
CA LEU A 73 3.55 3.61 -9.24
C LEU A 73 5.03 3.99 -9.46
N GLN A 74 5.98 3.08 -9.24
CA GLN A 74 7.38 3.35 -9.52
C GLN A 74 7.56 3.70 -11.01
N GLN A 75 7.90 4.97 -11.30
CA GLN A 75 8.11 5.49 -12.67
C GLN A 75 6.91 5.32 -13.61
N THR A 76 5.70 5.21 -13.07
CA THR A 76 4.47 5.07 -13.86
C THR A 76 3.42 6.07 -13.37
N ARG A 77 2.67 6.66 -14.30
CA ARG A 77 1.62 7.63 -13.98
C ARG A 77 0.41 6.97 -13.34
N VAL A 78 -0.28 7.71 -12.46
CA VAL A 78 -1.48 7.26 -11.74
C VAL A 78 -2.56 6.74 -12.69
N GLU A 79 -2.81 7.47 -13.78
CA GLU A 79 -3.85 7.13 -14.77
C GLU A 79 -3.60 5.75 -15.38
N THR A 80 -2.34 5.43 -15.68
CA THR A 80 -1.94 4.12 -16.20
C THR A 80 -2.09 3.04 -15.13
N VAL A 81 -1.56 3.29 -13.93
CA VAL A 81 -1.57 2.30 -12.83
C VAL A 81 -2.99 1.90 -12.43
N ARG A 82 -3.96 2.82 -12.50
CA ARG A 82 -5.34 2.58 -12.08
C ARG A 82 -5.95 1.34 -12.72
N GLU A 83 -5.86 1.21 -14.03
CA GLU A 83 -6.46 0.10 -14.77
C GLU A 83 -5.69 -1.21 -14.53
N TYR A 84 -4.35 -1.16 -14.45
CA TYR A 84 -3.54 -2.33 -14.12
C TYR A 84 -3.80 -2.83 -12.70
N TRP A 85 -3.94 -1.92 -11.74
CA TRP A 85 -4.21 -2.28 -10.35
C TRP A 85 -5.59 -2.92 -10.19
N LYS A 86 -6.62 -2.40 -10.87
CA LYS A 86 -7.96 -3.01 -10.87
C LYS A 86 -7.92 -4.42 -11.44
N ALA A 87 -7.34 -4.61 -12.63
CA ALA A 87 -7.21 -5.93 -13.25
C ALA A 87 -6.40 -6.91 -12.40
N TRP A 88 -5.37 -6.41 -11.71
CA TRP A 88 -4.57 -7.20 -10.79
C TRP A 88 -5.38 -7.67 -9.59
N MET A 89 -6.11 -6.76 -8.92
CA MET A 89 -6.92 -7.08 -7.75
C MET A 89 -8.14 -7.96 -8.08
N GLU A 90 -8.68 -7.84 -9.27
CA GLU A 90 -9.72 -8.74 -9.77
C GLU A 90 -9.19 -10.16 -9.94
N LYS A 91 -7.99 -10.33 -10.50
CA LYS A 91 -7.39 -11.63 -10.76
C LYS A 91 -6.80 -12.26 -9.48
N TRP A 92 -6.16 -11.46 -8.65
CA TRP A 92 -5.52 -11.90 -7.40
C TRP A 92 -5.91 -10.97 -6.23
N PRO A 93 -7.09 -11.17 -5.66
CA PRO A 93 -7.61 -10.30 -4.58
C PRO A 93 -6.87 -10.47 -3.25
N THR A 94 -6.04 -11.50 -3.12
CA THR A 94 -5.27 -11.80 -1.91
C THR A 94 -3.82 -12.13 -2.24
N LEU A 95 -2.95 -11.97 -1.25
CA LEU A 95 -1.54 -12.35 -1.34
C LEU A 95 -1.37 -13.84 -1.65
N GLU A 96 -2.20 -14.70 -1.05
CA GLU A 96 -2.21 -16.14 -1.29
C GLU A 96 -2.58 -16.46 -2.74
N ALA A 97 -3.62 -15.83 -3.29
CA ALA A 97 -4.00 -16.02 -4.69
C ALA A 97 -2.86 -15.65 -5.65
N LEU A 98 -2.12 -14.57 -5.34
CA LEU A 98 -0.95 -14.17 -6.11
C LEU A 98 0.21 -15.16 -5.98
N ALA A 99 0.49 -15.64 -4.77
CA ALA A 99 1.58 -16.60 -4.52
C ALA A 99 1.37 -17.93 -5.27
N ASN A 100 0.11 -18.34 -5.43
CA ASN A 100 -0.29 -19.55 -6.14
C ASN A 100 -0.40 -19.36 -7.68
N ALA A 101 -0.27 -18.14 -8.17
CA ALA A 101 -0.31 -17.87 -9.60
C ALA A 101 0.95 -18.38 -10.33
N SER A 102 0.83 -18.61 -11.65
CA SER A 102 2.03 -18.82 -12.46
C SER A 102 2.74 -17.49 -12.74
N VAL A 103 4.07 -17.52 -12.84
CA VAL A 103 4.82 -16.31 -13.20
C VAL A 103 4.44 -15.77 -14.58
N ASP A 104 4.06 -16.65 -15.50
CA ASP A 104 3.63 -16.24 -16.84
C ASP A 104 2.30 -15.49 -16.83
N ASP A 105 1.35 -15.92 -16.00
CA ASP A 105 0.11 -15.18 -15.76
C ASP A 105 0.36 -13.79 -15.17
N VAL A 106 1.26 -13.71 -14.19
CA VAL A 106 1.67 -12.44 -13.56
C VAL A 106 2.26 -11.50 -14.59
N LEU A 107 3.16 -11.98 -15.44
CA LEU A 107 3.77 -11.20 -16.50
C LEU A 107 2.76 -10.82 -17.61
N ALA A 108 1.76 -11.66 -17.86
CA ALA A 108 0.71 -11.37 -18.83
C ALA A 108 -0.16 -10.17 -18.40
N VAL A 109 -0.55 -10.12 -17.12
CA VAL A 109 -1.30 -8.96 -16.55
C VAL A 109 -0.43 -7.71 -16.49
N TRP A 110 0.88 -7.84 -16.26
CA TRP A 110 1.81 -6.72 -16.21
C TRP A 110 2.19 -6.15 -17.58
N ARG A 111 1.80 -6.82 -18.66
CA ARG A 111 2.20 -6.46 -20.03
C ARG A 111 1.82 -5.02 -20.36
N GLY A 112 2.81 -4.22 -20.77
CA GLY A 112 2.64 -2.79 -21.10
C GLY A 112 2.99 -1.82 -19.97
N LEU A 113 3.05 -2.27 -18.72
CA LEU A 113 3.44 -1.42 -17.59
C LEU A 113 4.96 -1.15 -17.54
N GLY A 114 5.75 -1.98 -18.20
CA GLY A 114 7.22 -1.88 -18.23
C GLY A 114 7.91 -2.41 -16.98
N TYR A 115 9.25 -2.47 -17.04
CA TYR A 115 10.08 -2.92 -15.90
C TYR A 115 9.62 -4.24 -15.29
N TYR A 116 9.52 -5.29 -16.09
CA TYR A 116 8.99 -6.62 -15.75
C TYR A 116 9.66 -7.29 -14.52
N GLY A 117 10.88 -6.87 -14.19
CA GLY A 117 11.54 -7.30 -12.96
C GLY A 117 10.77 -6.93 -11.68
N ARG A 118 9.91 -5.90 -11.71
CA ARG A 118 9.04 -5.56 -10.58
C ARG A 118 7.98 -6.64 -10.37
N ALA A 119 7.31 -7.07 -11.45
CA ALA A 119 6.29 -8.11 -11.38
C ALA A 119 6.86 -9.44 -10.87
N ARG A 120 8.06 -9.84 -11.35
CA ARG A 120 8.74 -11.05 -10.86
C ARG A 120 9.03 -10.95 -9.36
N ARG A 121 9.60 -9.83 -8.91
CA ARG A 121 9.91 -9.63 -7.48
C ARG A 121 8.66 -9.62 -6.59
N ILE A 122 7.54 -9.04 -7.06
CA ILE A 122 6.26 -9.10 -6.32
C ILE A 122 5.83 -10.56 -6.17
N HIS A 123 5.88 -11.35 -7.23
CA HIS A 123 5.48 -12.75 -7.21
C HIS A 123 6.39 -13.59 -6.30
N GLU A 124 7.71 -13.46 -6.43
CA GLU A 124 8.69 -14.10 -5.55
C GLU A 124 8.48 -13.72 -4.08
N ALA A 125 8.21 -12.44 -3.82
CA ALA A 125 7.93 -11.96 -2.48
C ALA A 125 6.62 -12.53 -1.92
N ALA A 126 5.56 -12.62 -2.73
CA ALA A 126 4.29 -13.24 -2.32
C ALA A 126 4.50 -14.71 -1.93
N GLN A 127 5.24 -15.47 -2.74
CA GLN A 127 5.57 -16.86 -2.43
C GLN A 127 6.38 -16.96 -1.13
N LYS A 128 7.37 -16.08 -0.93
CA LYS A 128 8.15 -16.06 0.30
C LYS A 128 7.28 -15.78 1.52
N VAL A 129 6.39 -14.79 1.47
CA VAL A 129 5.50 -14.47 2.59
C VAL A 129 4.62 -15.67 2.97
N MET A 130 4.14 -16.42 2.00
CA MET A 130 3.29 -17.60 2.24
C MET A 130 4.06 -18.80 2.77
N THR A 131 5.36 -18.93 2.46
CA THR A 131 6.18 -20.11 2.82
C THR A 131 7.08 -19.88 4.02
N ASP A 132 7.40 -18.63 4.36
CA ASP A 132 8.27 -18.30 5.48
C ASP A 132 7.53 -18.48 6.82
N PRO A 133 7.98 -19.38 7.71
CA PRO A 133 7.34 -19.62 9.01
C PRO A 133 7.32 -18.39 9.92
N HIS A 134 8.23 -17.44 9.73
CA HIS A 134 8.26 -16.19 10.47
C HIS A 134 7.14 -15.25 10.06
N LEU A 135 6.85 -15.17 8.76
CA LEU A 135 5.86 -14.26 8.20
C LEU A 135 4.42 -14.80 8.27
N ARG A 136 4.25 -16.11 8.29
CA ARG A 136 2.93 -16.80 8.44
C ARG A 136 1.86 -16.30 7.48
N GLY A 137 2.24 -15.97 6.26
CA GLY A 137 1.32 -15.45 5.24
C GLY A 137 0.92 -13.98 5.42
N GLN A 138 1.59 -13.23 6.29
CA GLN A 138 1.28 -11.83 6.60
C GLN A 138 2.44 -10.91 6.26
N LEU A 139 2.11 -9.71 5.80
CA LEU A 139 3.10 -8.65 5.62
C LEU A 139 3.42 -8.02 6.99
N PRO A 140 4.71 -7.86 7.34
CA PRO A 140 5.11 -7.19 8.57
C PRO A 140 4.60 -5.75 8.66
N ALA A 141 4.25 -5.31 9.85
CA ALA A 141 3.84 -3.92 10.10
C ALA A 141 5.02 -2.96 10.16
N ASN A 142 6.18 -3.45 10.60
CA ASN A 142 7.38 -2.67 10.82
C ASN A 142 8.15 -2.47 9.52
N ALA A 143 8.58 -1.23 9.24
CA ALA A 143 9.30 -0.90 8.02
C ALA A 143 10.66 -1.64 7.89
N GLN A 144 11.35 -1.88 8.99
CA GLN A 144 12.61 -2.62 8.97
C GLN A 144 12.41 -4.10 8.61
N GLU A 145 11.42 -4.75 9.21
CA GLU A 145 11.08 -6.14 8.90
C GLU A 145 10.60 -6.29 7.44
N LEU A 146 9.84 -5.31 6.93
CA LEU A 146 9.47 -5.27 5.52
C LEU A 146 10.70 -5.25 4.60
N MET A 147 11.71 -4.44 4.91
CA MET A 147 12.95 -4.39 4.13
C MET A 147 13.79 -5.67 4.23
N GLU A 148 13.83 -6.28 5.40
CA GLU A 148 14.64 -7.47 5.67
C GLU A 148 14.03 -8.75 5.05
N HIS A 149 12.71 -8.86 5.11
CA HIS A 149 12.04 -10.11 4.78
C HIS A 149 11.34 -10.10 3.42
N ILE A 150 10.94 -8.93 2.89
CA ILE A 150 10.16 -8.86 1.65
C ILE A 150 11.05 -8.47 0.46
N PRO A 151 11.34 -9.39 -0.47
CA PRO A 151 12.15 -9.10 -1.65
C PRO A 151 11.62 -7.91 -2.47
N GLY A 152 12.51 -6.98 -2.81
CA GLY A 152 12.16 -5.80 -3.62
C GLY A 152 11.46 -4.67 -2.89
N VAL A 153 11.26 -4.77 -1.58
CA VAL A 153 10.76 -3.68 -0.74
C VAL A 153 11.95 -2.88 -0.22
N GLY A 154 12.07 -1.64 -0.68
CA GLY A 154 13.07 -0.68 -0.22
C GLY A 154 12.52 0.28 0.85
N PRO A 155 13.36 1.20 1.36
CA PRO A 155 12.98 2.11 2.46
C PRO A 155 11.71 2.91 2.19
N TYR A 156 11.52 3.41 0.97
CA TYR A 156 10.32 4.16 0.59
C TYR A 156 9.06 3.28 0.69
N THR A 157 9.07 2.12 0.02
CA THR A 157 7.91 1.22 -0.01
C THR A 157 7.59 0.67 1.38
N ALA A 158 8.61 0.31 2.15
CA ALA A 158 8.45 -0.15 3.54
C ALA A 158 7.83 0.95 4.42
N GLY A 159 8.34 2.17 4.33
CA GLY A 159 7.80 3.32 5.04
C GLY A 159 6.36 3.64 4.63
N ALA A 160 6.04 3.57 3.34
CA ALA A 160 4.69 3.80 2.84
C ALA A 160 3.69 2.75 3.38
N ILE A 161 4.01 1.46 3.29
CA ILE A 161 3.16 0.39 3.85
C ILE A 161 2.99 0.58 5.36
N SER A 162 4.09 0.76 6.09
CA SER A 162 4.08 0.88 7.55
C SER A 162 3.26 2.09 8.03
N SER A 163 3.37 3.23 7.35
CA SER A 163 2.64 4.45 7.73
C SER A 163 1.17 4.44 7.28
N ILE A 164 0.90 4.07 6.02
CA ILE A 164 -0.45 4.15 5.44
C ILE A 164 -1.38 3.09 6.03
N VAL A 165 -0.86 1.88 6.26
CA VAL A 165 -1.69 0.73 6.69
C VAL A 165 -1.66 0.53 8.19
N PHE A 166 -0.49 0.62 8.79
CA PHE A 166 -0.29 0.29 10.21
C PHE A 166 -0.22 1.53 11.12
N GLY A 167 -0.21 2.74 10.54
CA GLY A 167 -0.21 3.99 11.31
C GLY A 167 1.11 4.32 12.01
N HIS A 168 2.21 3.67 11.62
CA HIS A 168 3.51 3.96 12.20
C HIS A 168 4.06 5.29 11.67
N ALA A 169 4.60 6.12 12.55
CA ALA A 169 5.24 7.39 12.17
C ALA A 169 6.63 7.12 11.56
N VAL A 170 6.67 6.69 10.31
CA VAL A 170 7.90 6.41 9.56
C VAL A 170 8.05 7.44 8.45
N PRO A 171 9.18 8.16 8.38
CA PRO A 171 9.43 9.10 7.28
C PRO A 171 9.60 8.35 5.96
N ILE A 172 9.04 8.94 4.90
CA ILE A 172 9.23 8.47 3.52
C ILE A 172 9.82 9.58 2.68
N LEU A 173 10.77 9.24 1.81
CA LEU A 173 11.42 10.19 0.91
C LEU A 173 11.51 9.58 -0.49
N ASP A 174 10.81 10.21 -1.43
CA ASP A 174 10.97 9.98 -2.86
C ASP A 174 11.35 11.29 -3.57
N GLY A 175 11.55 11.23 -4.89
CA GLY A 175 11.89 12.42 -5.68
C GLY A 175 10.81 13.52 -5.66
N ASN A 176 9.54 13.18 -5.40
CA ASN A 176 8.47 14.16 -5.29
C ASN A 176 8.51 14.86 -3.93
N VAL A 177 8.65 14.10 -2.86
CA VAL A 177 8.80 14.64 -1.50
C VAL A 177 10.05 15.49 -1.40
N ALA A 178 11.20 14.99 -1.89
CA ALA A 178 12.45 15.74 -1.93
C ALA A 178 12.28 17.07 -2.66
N ARG A 179 11.67 17.07 -3.85
CA ARG A 179 11.43 18.30 -4.63
C ARG A 179 10.55 19.30 -3.89
N VAL A 180 9.51 18.85 -3.20
CA VAL A 180 8.65 19.73 -2.39
C VAL A 180 9.43 20.31 -1.23
N LEU A 181 10.14 19.47 -0.48
CA LEU A 181 10.95 19.91 0.65
C LEU A 181 12.03 20.90 0.23
N CYS A 182 12.81 20.63 -0.81
CA CYS A 182 13.83 21.54 -1.32
C CYS A 182 13.24 22.90 -1.72
N ARG A 183 12.08 22.92 -2.38
CA ARG A 183 11.40 24.18 -2.74
C ARG A 183 10.90 24.96 -1.52
N GLN A 184 10.49 24.27 -0.46
CA GLN A 184 9.99 24.89 0.76
C GLN A 184 11.12 25.36 1.68
N THR A 185 12.25 24.64 1.72
CA THR A 185 13.39 24.96 2.61
C THR A 185 14.49 25.78 1.92
N GLY A 186 14.44 25.94 0.59
CA GLY A 186 15.46 26.66 -0.17
C GLY A 186 16.77 25.90 -0.37
N LEU A 187 16.76 24.58 -0.15
CA LEU A 187 17.90 23.67 -0.38
C LEU A 187 17.95 23.20 -1.84
#